data_9a3d8b1d18e183d34ff646c7a62db8bb
#
_entry.id   9a3d8b1d18e183d34ff646c7a62db8bb
#
_cell.length_a   1.000
_cell.length_b   1.000
_cell.length_c   1.000
_cell.angle_alpha   90.00
_cell.angle_beta   90.00
_cell.angle_gamma   90.00
#
_symmetry.space_group_name_H-M   'P 1'
#
loop_
_entity.id
_entity.type
_entity.pdbx_description
1 polymer ?
#
loop_
_entity_poly.entity_id
_entity_poly.type
_entity_poly.pdbx_seq_one_letter_code
_entity_poly.pdbx_strand_id
1 'polypeptide(L)'
;MVIMLASHNVLATSAVGLAESLSLSEEDLGLNGVAIDSDATTAVVYGQEGYVRVLDAKDPNQQVEMVWNGVSELHDADFHPGGQTALIVGDHGVVLRYAKQDQSLERAASDISLDYAKITSVAWNTAGSWAYVGTEEGQIWRMRAAEDGGAELHALSASGTSEITAIDCHDTIMMCVVSATVEGIGIIERDHTFTWVGGTGYPWTGVECPSGETPYCVAIAENQIIAHIELNPEDISASIPSISRLQNLDLYFVGIEAQEGDRAIIATTPTSLVEHDISLNGSYPWLEHSDIKNLNLSSDRIVGTWATGSDSGWIVTSRGYLFQYVPTASDSAGLLSMWIVIAIPAATGLVVLCLVYLASPTKVKDKIIERMGNEDEKNDLARRRARQQRKRR
;
A
#
# COMPACT_ATOMS: atom_id res chain seq x y z
N MET A 1 -0.98 -19.64 44.01
CA MET A 1 -1.85 -18.64 43.34
C MET A 1 -1.58 -18.78 41.84
N VAL A 2 -2.43 -19.55 41.17
CA VAL A 2 -2.31 -19.78 39.72
C VAL A 2 -3.01 -18.61 39.02
N ILE A 3 -2.27 -17.77 38.36
CA ILE A 3 -2.84 -16.72 37.49
C ILE A 3 -3.25 -17.42 36.20
N MET A 4 -4.55 -17.70 36.03
CA MET A 4 -5.10 -18.03 34.71
C MET A 4 -4.96 -16.80 33.82
N LEU A 5 -4.04 -16.83 32.90
CA LEU A 5 -4.04 -15.94 31.76
C LEU A 5 -5.21 -16.36 30.85
N ALA A 6 -6.32 -15.64 30.98
CA ALA A 6 -7.39 -15.74 30.01
C ALA A 6 -6.80 -15.23 28.68
N SER A 7 -6.55 -16.15 27.75
CA SER A 7 -6.30 -15.80 26.35
C SER A 7 -7.60 -15.19 25.83
N HIS A 8 -7.68 -13.88 25.82
CA HIS A 8 -8.67 -13.18 25.00
C HIS A 8 -8.26 -13.44 23.57
N ASN A 9 -9.12 -14.12 22.81
CA ASN A 9 -9.07 -14.05 21.37
C ASN A 9 -9.31 -12.58 21.03
N VAL A 10 -8.26 -11.84 20.78
CA VAL A 10 -8.35 -10.54 20.11
C VAL A 10 -8.83 -10.89 18.71
N LEU A 11 -10.11 -10.69 18.44
CA LEU A 11 -10.63 -10.65 17.09
C LEU A 11 -9.81 -9.55 16.42
N ALA A 12 -9.12 -9.87 15.34
CA ALA A 12 -8.45 -8.88 14.53
C ALA A 12 -9.53 -7.87 14.12
N THR A 13 -9.35 -6.64 14.53
CA THR A 13 -10.18 -5.52 14.07
C THR A 13 -9.47 -4.89 12.90
N SER A 14 -10.23 -4.44 11.89
CA SER A 14 -9.66 -3.68 10.76
C SER A 14 -8.72 -2.59 11.25
N ALA A 15 -7.60 -2.43 10.54
CA ALA A 15 -6.62 -1.37 10.85
C ALA A 15 -7.21 0.02 10.59
N VAL A 16 -8.12 0.12 9.63
CA VAL A 16 -8.82 1.35 9.24
C VAL A 16 -10.33 1.20 9.41
N GLY A 17 -11.01 2.33 9.60
CA GLY A 17 -12.46 2.45 9.59
C GLY A 17 -12.91 3.30 8.40
N LEU A 18 -14.18 3.13 7.97
CA LEU A 18 -14.76 3.96 6.91
C LEU A 18 -15.52 5.13 7.53
N ALA A 19 -15.21 6.34 7.11
CA ALA A 19 -15.75 7.60 7.68
C ALA A 19 -16.86 8.19 6.81
N GLU A 20 -16.58 8.47 5.54
CA GLU A 20 -17.49 9.13 4.61
C GLU A 20 -17.71 8.26 3.38
N SER A 21 -18.86 8.41 2.75
CA SER A 21 -19.18 7.80 1.46
C SER A 21 -19.70 8.84 0.49
N LEU A 22 -19.22 8.76 -0.74
CA LEU A 22 -19.66 9.60 -1.86
C LEU A 22 -20.04 8.68 -3.03
N SER A 23 -21.09 9.02 -3.77
CA SER A 23 -21.42 8.36 -5.04
C SER A 23 -21.08 9.30 -6.19
N LEU A 24 -20.35 8.81 -7.18
CA LEU A 24 -20.04 9.55 -8.40
C LEU A 24 -21.25 9.61 -9.35
N SER A 25 -22.17 8.64 -9.26
CA SER A 25 -23.39 8.53 -10.06
C SER A 25 -24.45 7.77 -9.31
N GLU A 26 -25.72 7.91 -9.73
CA GLU A 26 -26.83 7.02 -9.32
C GLU A 26 -26.81 5.70 -10.09
N GLU A 27 -26.17 5.68 -11.27
CA GLU A 27 -26.04 4.51 -12.15
C GLU A 27 -24.73 3.78 -11.89
N ASP A 28 -24.67 2.51 -12.25
CA ASP A 28 -23.44 1.71 -12.24
C ASP A 28 -22.50 2.22 -13.33
N LEU A 29 -21.33 2.70 -12.93
CA LEU A 29 -20.36 3.31 -13.85
C LEU A 29 -19.45 2.27 -14.52
N GLY A 30 -19.40 1.04 -14.02
CA GLY A 30 -18.49 0.02 -14.53
C GLY A 30 -17.01 0.46 -14.46
N LEU A 31 -16.59 1.07 -13.35
CA LEU A 31 -15.20 1.51 -13.21
C LEU A 31 -14.24 0.31 -13.17
N ASN A 32 -13.09 0.47 -13.81
CA ASN A 32 -12.03 -0.53 -13.86
C ASN A 32 -10.83 -0.15 -13.00
N GLY A 33 -10.62 1.15 -12.74
CA GLY A 33 -9.49 1.56 -11.92
C GLY A 33 -9.46 3.06 -11.61
N VAL A 34 -8.38 3.45 -10.94
CA VAL A 34 -8.03 4.83 -10.63
C VAL A 34 -6.52 5.00 -10.77
N ALA A 35 -6.08 6.12 -11.32
CA ALA A 35 -4.68 6.55 -11.32
C ALA A 35 -4.54 7.84 -10.51
N ILE A 36 -3.41 8.00 -9.80
CA ILE A 36 -3.14 9.13 -8.93
C ILE A 36 -1.85 9.82 -9.38
N ASP A 37 -1.85 11.15 -9.40
CA ASP A 37 -0.63 11.90 -9.67
C ASP A 37 0.37 11.81 -8.52
N SER A 38 1.65 12.04 -8.81
CA SER A 38 2.75 11.91 -7.84
C SER A 38 2.62 12.81 -6.60
N ASP A 39 1.84 13.89 -6.70
CA ASP A 39 1.60 14.83 -5.60
C ASP A 39 0.33 14.49 -4.79
N ALA A 40 -0.37 13.42 -5.14
CA ALA A 40 -1.66 13.01 -4.58
C ALA A 40 -2.67 14.18 -4.54
N THR A 41 -2.75 14.94 -5.63
CA THR A 41 -3.69 16.06 -5.77
C THR A 41 -4.78 15.79 -6.79
N THR A 42 -4.56 14.87 -7.74
CA THR A 42 -5.49 14.55 -8.82
C THR A 42 -5.64 13.05 -8.94
N ALA A 43 -6.86 12.57 -8.92
CA ALA A 43 -7.23 11.20 -9.22
C ALA A 43 -7.99 11.15 -10.55
N VAL A 44 -7.69 10.16 -11.39
CA VAL A 44 -8.41 9.88 -12.63
C VAL A 44 -9.04 8.52 -12.51
N VAL A 45 -10.38 8.45 -12.47
CA VAL A 45 -11.13 7.19 -12.52
C VAL A 45 -11.58 6.91 -13.95
N TYR A 46 -11.52 5.64 -14.35
CA TYR A 46 -11.82 5.21 -15.71
C TYR A 46 -12.56 3.86 -15.73
N GLY A 47 -13.24 3.55 -16.83
CA GLY A 47 -14.00 2.31 -16.90
C GLY A 47 -14.70 2.06 -18.24
N GLN A 48 -15.84 1.40 -18.15
CA GLN A 48 -16.67 0.97 -19.29
C GLN A 48 -17.22 2.18 -20.08
N GLU A 49 -17.58 1.92 -21.33
CA GLU A 49 -18.17 2.92 -22.25
C GLU A 49 -17.33 4.18 -22.43
N GLY A 50 -16.01 4.09 -22.21
CA GLY A 50 -15.08 5.21 -22.32
C GLY A 50 -15.21 6.23 -21.19
N TYR A 51 -15.77 5.83 -20.06
CA TYR A 51 -15.95 6.71 -18.91
C TYR A 51 -14.62 7.16 -18.34
N VAL A 52 -14.46 8.48 -18.16
CA VAL A 52 -13.32 9.10 -17.48
C VAL A 52 -13.81 10.26 -16.61
N ARG A 53 -13.41 10.30 -15.37
CA ARG A 53 -13.65 11.43 -14.47
C ARG A 53 -12.41 11.79 -13.70
N VAL A 54 -12.17 13.08 -13.57
CA VAL A 54 -11.06 13.65 -12.80
C VAL A 54 -11.60 14.16 -11.47
N LEU A 55 -10.93 13.80 -10.38
CA LEU A 55 -11.28 14.15 -9.01
C LEU A 55 -10.13 14.93 -8.37
N ASP A 56 -10.45 15.86 -7.47
CA ASP A 56 -9.45 16.29 -6.49
C ASP A 56 -9.21 15.11 -5.52
N ALA A 57 -7.97 14.66 -5.39
CA ALA A 57 -7.65 13.46 -4.63
C ALA A 57 -7.93 13.62 -3.12
N LYS A 58 -7.94 14.84 -2.60
CA LYS A 58 -8.23 15.13 -1.18
C LYS A 58 -9.71 15.42 -0.91
N ASP A 59 -10.41 16.00 -1.90
CA ASP A 59 -11.83 16.30 -1.83
C ASP A 59 -12.55 15.82 -3.11
N PRO A 60 -12.89 14.54 -3.24
CA PRO A 60 -13.54 13.99 -4.44
C PRO A 60 -14.93 14.56 -4.76
N ASN A 61 -15.47 15.44 -3.91
CA ASN A 61 -16.65 16.25 -4.29
C ASN A 61 -16.31 17.25 -5.40
N GLN A 62 -15.05 17.67 -5.51
CA GLN A 62 -14.55 18.47 -6.60
C GLN A 62 -14.15 17.54 -7.76
N GLN A 63 -15.04 17.44 -8.75
CA GLN A 63 -14.89 16.47 -9.82
C GLN A 63 -15.32 17.04 -11.16
N VAL A 64 -14.71 16.56 -12.24
CA VAL A 64 -15.03 16.93 -13.62
C VAL A 64 -15.12 15.67 -14.48
N GLU A 65 -16.25 15.45 -15.13
CA GLU A 65 -16.38 14.39 -16.12
C GLU A 65 -15.70 14.80 -17.43
N MET A 66 -14.87 13.91 -17.93
CA MET A 66 -14.09 14.14 -19.15
C MET A 66 -14.79 13.48 -20.33
N VAL A 67 -14.95 14.21 -21.41
CA VAL A 67 -15.61 13.71 -22.62
C VAL A 67 -14.59 13.62 -23.74
N TRP A 68 -14.54 12.45 -24.39
CA TRP A 68 -13.78 12.22 -25.61
C TRP A 68 -14.65 11.51 -26.64
N ASN A 69 -14.18 11.45 -27.90
CA ASN A 69 -14.97 10.86 -28.98
C ASN A 69 -14.72 9.35 -29.12
N GLY A 70 -15.25 8.56 -28.21
CA GLY A 70 -15.18 7.10 -28.20
C GLY A 70 -15.93 6.47 -27.05
N VAL A 71 -16.16 5.15 -27.15
CA VAL A 71 -16.90 4.34 -26.16
C VAL A 71 -16.14 3.05 -25.80
N SER A 72 -14.84 2.99 -26.13
CA SER A 72 -14.02 1.81 -25.80
C SER A 72 -13.87 1.67 -24.30
N GLU A 73 -13.95 0.44 -23.80
CA GLU A 73 -13.63 0.15 -22.42
C GLU A 73 -12.17 0.51 -22.11
N LEU A 74 -11.96 1.17 -20.98
CA LEU A 74 -10.64 1.60 -20.52
C LEU A 74 -10.20 0.69 -19.37
N HIS A 75 -8.97 0.18 -19.46
CA HIS A 75 -8.50 -0.90 -18.58
C HIS A 75 -7.46 -0.45 -17.57
N ASP A 76 -6.60 0.52 -17.95
CA ASP A 76 -5.53 0.97 -17.08
C ASP A 76 -5.17 2.43 -17.34
N ALA A 77 -4.55 3.08 -16.37
CA ALA A 77 -4.05 4.45 -16.49
C ALA A 77 -2.86 4.69 -15.58
N ASP A 78 -1.90 5.48 -16.05
CA ASP A 78 -0.76 5.90 -15.26
C ASP A 78 -0.38 7.36 -15.51
N PHE A 79 -0.02 8.06 -14.42
CA PHE A 79 0.47 9.43 -14.51
C PHE A 79 1.95 9.47 -14.88
N HIS A 80 2.29 10.37 -15.78
CA HIS A 80 3.68 10.74 -16.01
C HIS A 80 4.33 11.17 -14.67
N PRO A 81 5.58 10.78 -14.37
CA PRO A 81 6.25 11.11 -13.10
C PRO A 81 6.25 12.61 -12.75
N GLY A 82 6.11 13.49 -13.75
CA GLY A 82 5.94 14.92 -13.52
C GLY A 82 4.53 15.34 -13.05
N GLY A 83 3.58 14.42 -12.90
CA GLY A 83 2.23 14.67 -12.39
C GLY A 83 1.31 15.55 -13.26
N GLN A 84 1.73 15.95 -14.45
CA GLN A 84 0.98 16.90 -15.28
C GLN A 84 0.12 16.25 -16.36
N THR A 85 0.41 15.01 -16.71
CA THR A 85 -0.33 14.26 -17.73
C THR A 85 -0.48 12.82 -17.29
N ALA A 86 -1.56 12.16 -17.72
CA ALA A 86 -1.75 10.73 -17.57
C ALA A 86 -2.04 10.11 -18.94
N LEU A 87 -1.63 8.85 -19.12
CA LEU A 87 -2.11 7.99 -20.18
C LEU A 87 -3.21 7.10 -19.64
N ILE A 88 -4.24 6.86 -20.45
CA ILE A 88 -5.35 5.96 -20.15
C ILE A 88 -5.49 5.05 -21.36
N VAL A 89 -5.48 3.75 -21.13
CA VAL A 89 -5.46 2.75 -22.23
C VAL A 89 -6.67 1.84 -22.17
N GLY A 90 -7.00 1.23 -23.30
CA GLY A 90 -8.18 0.35 -23.36
C GLY A 90 -8.32 -0.41 -24.68
N ASP A 91 -9.53 -0.85 -24.95
CA ASP A 91 -9.89 -1.63 -26.10
C ASP A 91 -9.59 -0.91 -27.43
N HIS A 92 -9.39 -1.71 -28.47
CA HIS A 92 -9.22 -1.24 -29.86
C HIS A 92 -8.02 -0.30 -30.06
N GLY A 93 -6.93 -0.52 -29.31
CA GLY A 93 -5.71 0.28 -29.40
C GLY A 93 -5.89 1.72 -28.92
N VAL A 94 -6.87 1.97 -28.05
CA VAL A 94 -7.11 3.30 -27.51
C VAL A 94 -6.01 3.66 -26.52
N VAL A 95 -5.38 4.82 -26.75
CA VAL A 95 -4.50 5.50 -25.82
C VAL A 95 -4.95 6.95 -25.72
N LEU A 96 -5.44 7.36 -24.57
CA LEU A 96 -5.83 8.74 -24.28
C LEU A 96 -4.76 9.40 -23.45
N ARG A 97 -4.60 10.71 -23.65
CA ARG A 97 -3.77 11.58 -22.82
C ARG A 97 -4.66 12.59 -22.10
N TYR A 98 -4.67 12.53 -20.80
CA TYR A 98 -5.17 13.59 -19.95
C TYR A 98 -4.08 14.62 -19.70
N ALA A 99 -4.40 15.91 -19.79
CA ALA A 99 -3.52 17.01 -19.43
C ALA A 99 -4.16 17.87 -18.33
N LYS A 100 -3.47 17.97 -17.20
CA LYS A 100 -3.96 18.64 -15.98
C LYS A 100 -4.11 20.15 -16.15
N GLN A 101 -3.18 20.77 -16.90
CA GLN A 101 -3.11 22.23 -17.05
C GLN A 101 -4.38 22.82 -17.65
N ASP A 102 -4.95 22.18 -18.66
CA ASP A 102 -6.11 22.64 -19.43
C ASP A 102 -7.33 21.71 -19.25
N GLN A 103 -7.19 20.69 -18.43
CA GLN A 103 -8.22 19.67 -18.18
C GLN A 103 -8.74 19.08 -19.49
N SER A 104 -7.84 18.78 -20.41
CA SER A 104 -8.18 18.17 -21.70
C SER A 104 -7.97 16.66 -21.67
N LEU A 105 -8.77 15.94 -22.45
CA LEU A 105 -8.67 14.52 -22.71
C LEU A 105 -8.72 14.26 -24.21
N GLU A 106 -7.62 13.79 -24.78
CA GLU A 106 -7.46 13.60 -26.21
C GLU A 106 -6.80 12.24 -26.51
N ARG A 107 -6.98 11.72 -27.71
CA ARG A 107 -6.13 10.60 -28.15
C ARG A 107 -4.67 11.05 -28.16
N ALA A 108 -3.78 10.22 -27.61
CA ALA A 108 -2.36 10.54 -27.48
C ALA A 108 -1.70 10.79 -28.84
N ALA A 109 -2.12 10.06 -29.88
CA ALA A 109 -1.87 10.41 -31.27
C ALA A 109 -2.96 9.80 -32.14
N SER A 110 -3.32 10.48 -33.26
CA SER A 110 -4.38 10.03 -34.18
C SER A 110 -3.94 8.86 -35.05
N ASP A 111 -2.64 8.64 -35.17
CA ASP A 111 -1.98 7.65 -36.01
C ASP A 111 -1.34 6.50 -35.23
N ILE A 112 -1.55 6.45 -33.90
CA ILE A 112 -1.11 5.30 -33.11
C ILE A 112 -1.85 4.08 -33.65
N SER A 113 -1.12 3.16 -34.25
CA SER A 113 -1.61 1.86 -34.67
C SER A 113 -1.05 0.79 -33.73
N LEU A 114 -1.86 0.28 -32.85
CA LEU A 114 -1.60 -0.91 -32.02
C LEU A 114 -2.46 -2.09 -32.50
N ASP A 115 -2.73 -2.15 -33.82
CA ASP A 115 -3.45 -3.22 -34.52
C ASP A 115 -4.81 -3.57 -33.89
N TYR A 116 -5.52 -2.57 -33.37
CA TYR A 116 -6.75 -2.75 -32.60
C TYR A 116 -6.61 -3.66 -31.39
N ALA A 117 -5.39 -3.88 -30.89
CA ALA A 117 -5.15 -4.70 -29.71
C ALA A 117 -5.94 -4.19 -28.50
N LYS A 118 -6.38 -5.09 -27.65
CA LYS A 118 -6.84 -4.73 -26.32
C LYS A 118 -5.60 -4.44 -25.48
N ILE A 119 -5.45 -3.18 -25.07
CA ILE A 119 -4.38 -2.74 -24.20
C ILE A 119 -4.86 -2.90 -22.75
N THR A 120 -4.15 -3.69 -21.99
CA THR A 120 -4.54 -4.12 -20.63
C THR A 120 -3.78 -3.42 -19.53
N SER A 121 -2.61 -2.84 -19.86
CA SER A 121 -1.76 -2.16 -18.86
C SER A 121 -0.94 -1.05 -19.47
N VAL A 122 -0.60 -0.03 -18.66
CA VAL A 122 0.28 1.09 -19.01
C VAL A 122 1.11 1.52 -17.81
N ALA A 123 2.40 1.80 -18.02
CA ALA A 123 3.26 2.40 -17.00
C ALA A 123 4.27 3.36 -17.61
N TRP A 124 4.50 4.51 -17.00
CA TRP A 124 5.59 5.38 -17.33
C TRP A 124 6.90 4.89 -16.72
N ASN A 125 7.98 4.97 -17.48
CA ASN A 125 9.28 4.80 -16.84
C ASN A 125 9.57 5.99 -15.92
N THR A 126 10.36 5.77 -14.90
CA THR A 126 10.70 6.77 -13.87
C THR A 126 11.27 8.07 -14.42
N ALA A 127 11.97 8.01 -15.58
CA ALA A 127 12.48 9.19 -16.24
C ALA A 127 11.40 10.00 -16.98
N GLY A 128 10.18 9.48 -17.15
CA GLY A 128 9.11 10.09 -17.92
C GLY A 128 9.38 10.17 -19.42
N SER A 129 10.42 9.49 -19.90
CA SER A 129 10.83 9.56 -21.31
C SER A 129 10.10 8.56 -22.21
N TRP A 130 9.60 7.47 -21.62
CA TRP A 130 8.86 6.40 -22.29
C TRP A 130 7.74 5.88 -21.40
N ALA A 131 6.61 5.55 -22.01
CA ALA A 131 5.59 4.70 -21.42
C ALA A 131 5.67 3.30 -22.03
N TYR A 132 5.37 2.28 -21.22
CA TYR A 132 5.20 0.90 -21.68
C TYR A 132 3.71 0.57 -21.67
N VAL A 133 3.27 -0.17 -22.71
CA VAL A 133 1.89 -0.67 -22.78
C VAL A 133 1.92 -2.17 -23.04
N GLY A 134 1.10 -2.90 -22.30
CA GLY A 134 0.90 -4.34 -22.42
C GLY A 134 -0.44 -4.67 -23.06
N THR A 135 -0.53 -5.79 -23.77
CA THR A 135 -1.74 -6.22 -24.46
C THR A 135 -2.24 -7.58 -24.01
N GLU A 136 -3.51 -7.89 -24.33
CA GLU A 136 -4.12 -9.19 -24.08
C GLU A 136 -3.40 -10.34 -24.83
N GLU A 137 -2.77 -10.04 -25.97
CA GLU A 137 -1.99 -11.00 -26.75
C GLU A 137 -0.55 -11.17 -26.27
N GLY A 138 -0.16 -10.52 -25.17
CA GLY A 138 1.17 -10.66 -24.55
C GLY A 138 2.24 -9.80 -25.21
N GLN A 139 1.88 -8.85 -26.04
CA GLN A 139 2.84 -7.91 -26.62
C GLN A 139 3.11 -6.77 -25.66
N ILE A 140 4.35 -6.31 -25.64
CA ILE A 140 4.76 -5.13 -24.87
C ILE A 140 5.36 -4.13 -25.85
N TRP A 141 4.87 -2.89 -25.79
CA TRP A 141 5.35 -1.77 -26.59
C TRP A 141 5.87 -0.68 -25.66
N ARG A 142 6.91 0.01 -26.10
CA ARG A 142 7.26 1.32 -25.55
C ARG A 142 6.78 2.42 -26.48
N MET A 143 6.29 3.51 -25.88
CA MET A 143 5.80 4.66 -26.63
C MET A 143 6.29 5.98 -26.00
N ARG A 144 6.42 7.00 -26.86
CA ARG A 144 6.65 8.39 -26.45
C ARG A 144 6.09 9.37 -27.48
N ALA A 145 5.98 10.63 -27.10
CA ALA A 145 5.67 11.68 -28.05
C ALA A 145 6.81 11.83 -29.10
N ALA A 146 6.45 11.85 -30.35
CA ALA A 146 7.38 12.13 -31.44
C ALA A 146 7.58 13.64 -31.64
N GLU A 147 8.69 14.06 -32.28
CA GLU A 147 9.00 15.48 -32.54
C GLU A 147 7.98 16.17 -33.46
N ASP A 148 7.30 15.42 -34.32
CA ASP A 148 6.27 15.89 -35.23
C ASP A 148 4.86 16.00 -34.61
N GLY A 149 4.74 15.69 -33.33
CA GLY A 149 3.48 15.68 -32.59
C GLY A 149 2.70 14.36 -32.66
N GLY A 150 3.23 13.35 -33.37
CA GLY A 150 2.71 11.98 -33.34
C GLY A 150 3.22 11.16 -32.16
N ALA A 151 3.14 9.84 -32.28
CA ALA A 151 3.70 8.91 -31.31
C ALA A 151 4.74 7.99 -31.95
N GLU A 152 5.87 7.85 -31.30
CA GLU A 152 6.89 6.87 -31.62
C GLU A 152 6.60 5.59 -30.85
N LEU A 153 6.49 4.45 -31.56
CA LEU A 153 6.12 3.13 -30.99
C LEU A 153 7.19 2.10 -31.40
N HIS A 154 7.62 1.31 -30.43
CA HIS A 154 8.54 0.19 -30.64
C HIS A 154 8.09 -1.03 -29.83
N ALA A 155 7.86 -2.16 -30.50
CA ALA A 155 7.65 -3.43 -29.83
C ALA A 155 8.92 -3.87 -29.09
N LEU A 156 8.80 -4.35 -27.88
CA LEU A 156 9.91 -5.00 -27.16
C LEU A 156 10.09 -6.42 -27.68
N SER A 157 11.35 -6.83 -27.81
CA SER A 157 11.68 -8.20 -28.16
C SER A 157 11.36 -9.16 -27.03
N ALA A 158 11.04 -10.42 -27.34
CA ALA A 158 10.75 -11.47 -26.38
C ALA A 158 9.46 -11.27 -25.54
N SER A 159 8.51 -10.45 -25.99
CA SER A 159 7.15 -10.41 -25.45
C SER A 159 6.52 -11.81 -25.42
N GLY A 160 5.51 -11.97 -24.58
CA GLY A 160 4.80 -13.24 -24.40
C GLY A 160 3.73 -13.52 -25.46
N THR A 161 2.85 -14.43 -25.14
CA THR A 161 1.68 -14.83 -25.93
C THR A 161 0.40 -14.86 -25.09
N SER A 162 0.49 -14.57 -23.80
CA SER A 162 -0.65 -14.44 -22.89
C SER A 162 -0.78 -13.02 -22.38
N GLU A 163 -1.94 -12.69 -21.90
CA GLU A 163 -2.29 -11.36 -21.40
C GLU A 163 -1.25 -10.81 -20.43
N ILE A 164 -0.78 -9.60 -20.73
CA ILE A 164 -0.02 -8.77 -19.80
C ILE A 164 -1.03 -8.14 -18.84
N THR A 165 -1.00 -8.54 -17.57
CA THR A 165 -2.00 -8.13 -16.58
C THR A 165 -1.67 -6.82 -15.89
N ALA A 166 -0.38 -6.51 -15.73
CA ALA A 166 0.08 -5.24 -15.20
C ALA A 166 1.54 -4.97 -15.59
N ILE A 167 1.89 -3.70 -15.65
CA ILE A 167 3.26 -3.20 -15.73
C ILE A 167 3.39 -2.11 -14.67
N ASP A 168 4.48 -2.13 -13.91
CA ASP A 168 4.80 -1.03 -12.99
C ASP A 168 6.30 -0.79 -12.91
N CYS A 169 6.69 0.47 -12.68
CA CYS A 169 8.07 0.92 -12.78
C CYS A 169 8.58 1.46 -11.45
N HIS A 170 9.68 0.89 -10.96
CA HIS A 170 10.29 1.30 -9.70
C HIS A 170 10.92 2.69 -9.79
N ASP A 171 10.53 3.60 -8.89
CA ASP A 171 10.87 5.03 -8.91
C ASP A 171 12.37 5.34 -8.93
N THR A 172 13.22 4.56 -8.29
CA THR A 172 14.64 4.87 -8.16
C THR A 172 15.56 4.00 -9.02
N ILE A 173 15.15 2.76 -9.35
CA ILE A 173 16.02 1.79 -10.04
C ILE A 173 15.93 1.92 -11.56
N MET A 174 14.88 2.56 -12.08
CA MET A 174 14.61 2.71 -13.51
C MET A 174 14.43 1.36 -14.24
N MET A 175 13.83 0.40 -13.57
CA MET A 175 13.41 -0.88 -14.13
C MET A 175 11.93 -1.04 -13.90
N CYS A 176 11.25 -1.73 -14.82
CA CYS A 176 9.83 -2.02 -14.66
C CYS A 176 9.61 -3.51 -14.55
N VAL A 177 8.64 -3.90 -13.74
CA VAL A 177 8.18 -5.29 -13.61
C VAL A 177 6.90 -5.47 -14.41
N VAL A 178 6.80 -6.60 -15.06
CA VAL A 178 5.67 -7.00 -15.90
C VAL A 178 5.11 -8.29 -15.36
N SER A 179 3.80 -8.41 -15.24
CA SER A 179 3.11 -9.65 -14.95
C SER A 179 2.26 -10.12 -16.12
N ALA A 180 2.24 -11.44 -16.36
CA ALA A 180 1.44 -12.06 -17.39
C ALA A 180 0.75 -13.32 -16.87
N THR A 181 -0.39 -13.67 -17.46
CA THR A 181 -1.23 -14.77 -16.98
C THR A 181 -0.57 -16.15 -17.10
N VAL A 182 0.37 -16.36 -18.01
CA VAL A 182 1.01 -17.67 -18.26
C VAL A 182 2.54 -17.59 -18.18
N GLU A 183 3.15 -16.63 -18.85
CA GLU A 183 4.62 -16.50 -18.92
C GLU A 183 5.23 -16.19 -17.55
N GLY A 184 4.49 -15.51 -16.68
CA GLY A 184 4.94 -15.22 -15.34
C GLY A 184 5.32 -13.76 -15.15
N ILE A 185 6.49 -13.53 -14.60
CA ILE A 185 7.03 -12.22 -14.27
C ILE A 185 8.23 -11.92 -15.15
N GLY A 186 8.24 -10.74 -15.75
CA GLY A 186 9.32 -10.23 -16.57
C GLY A 186 9.81 -8.88 -16.08
N ILE A 187 10.96 -8.46 -16.56
CA ILE A 187 11.57 -7.17 -16.23
C ILE A 187 11.97 -6.45 -17.49
N ILE A 188 11.66 -5.14 -17.54
CA ILE A 188 12.14 -4.21 -18.54
C ILE A 188 13.30 -3.42 -17.94
N GLU A 189 14.47 -3.52 -18.55
CA GLU A 189 15.69 -2.82 -18.12
C GLU A 189 15.76 -1.38 -18.65
N ARG A 190 16.72 -0.61 -18.17
CA ARG A 190 16.93 0.82 -18.56
C ARG A 190 17.14 1.03 -20.06
N ASP A 191 17.72 0.06 -20.75
CA ASP A 191 17.97 0.08 -22.19
C ASP A 191 16.78 -0.42 -23.01
N HIS A 192 15.66 -0.73 -22.31
CA HIS A 192 14.44 -1.30 -22.85
C HIS A 192 14.56 -2.78 -23.28
N THR A 193 15.60 -3.47 -22.82
CA THR A 193 15.66 -4.93 -22.95
C THR A 193 14.61 -5.55 -22.01
N PHE A 194 13.88 -6.55 -22.51
CA PHE A 194 12.87 -7.26 -21.76
C PHE A 194 13.27 -8.72 -21.56
N THR A 195 13.12 -9.23 -20.31
CA THR A 195 13.51 -10.60 -19.94
C THR A 195 12.50 -11.20 -18.97
N TRP A 196 11.99 -12.40 -19.27
CA TRP A 196 11.22 -13.20 -18.33
C TRP A 196 12.13 -13.78 -17.24
N VAL A 197 11.82 -13.53 -15.96
CA VAL A 197 12.67 -13.92 -14.82
C VAL A 197 12.09 -15.07 -13.99
N GLY A 198 10.84 -15.47 -14.20
CA GLY A 198 10.24 -16.61 -13.53
C GLY A 198 8.75 -16.45 -13.24
N GLY A 199 8.22 -17.23 -12.28
CA GLY A 199 6.79 -17.13 -11.89
C GLY A 199 5.82 -17.79 -12.86
N THR A 200 6.29 -18.61 -13.79
CA THR A 200 5.44 -19.33 -14.76
C THR A 200 4.45 -20.26 -14.05
N GLY A 201 3.21 -20.29 -14.55
CA GLY A 201 2.17 -21.22 -14.06
C GLY A 201 1.33 -20.68 -12.91
N TYR A 202 1.47 -19.41 -12.56
CA TYR A 202 0.57 -18.71 -11.65
C TYR A 202 -0.24 -17.69 -12.44
N PRO A 203 -1.58 -17.59 -12.19
CA PRO A 203 -2.43 -16.58 -12.84
C PRO A 203 -2.21 -15.21 -12.19
N TRP A 204 -1.15 -14.53 -12.59
CA TRP A 204 -0.81 -13.20 -12.08
C TRP A 204 -1.90 -12.20 -12.45
N THR A 205 -2.27 -11.34 -11.49
CA THR A 205 -3.35 -10.35 -11.64
C THR A 205 -2.90 -8.92 -11.46
N GLY A 206 -1.70 -8.70 -10.92
CA GLY A 206 -1.16 -7.36 -10.72
C GLY A 206 0.27 -7.36 -10.27
N VAL A 207 0.94 -6.25 -10.45
CA VAL A 207 2.28 -5.95 -9.96
C VAL A 207 2.34 -4.51 -9.46
N GLU A 208 3.13 -4.28 -8.42
CA GLU A 208 3.32 -2.97 -7.83
C GLU A 208 4.76 -2.82 -7.34
N CYS A 209 5.36 -1.67 -7.64
CA CYS A 209 6.68 -1.26 -7.22
C CYS A 209 6.55 -0.02 -6.31
N PRO A 210 6.36 -0.18 -5.00
CA PRO A 210 6.13 0.94 -4.11
C PRO A 210 7.26 1.97 -4.17
N SER A 211 6.92 3.21 -3.85
CA SER A 211 7.82 4.37 -3.89
C SER A 211 8.91 4.38 -2.80
N GLY A 212 9.10 3.24 -2.10
CA GLY A 212 10.12 3.08 -1.08
C GLY A 212 11.55 3.10 -1.62
N GLU A 213 12.54 3.22 -0.72
CA GLU A 213 13.97 3.14 -1.08
C GLU A 213 14.43 1.69 -1.35
N THR A 214 13.61 0.70 -1.03
CA THR A 214 13.95 -0.72 -1.17
C THR A 214 13.81 -1.18 -2.61
N PRO A 215 14.73 -2.03 -3.13
CA PRO A 215 14.72 -2.47 -4.52
C PRO A 215 13.70 -3.58 -4.78
N TYR A 216 12.53 -3.51 -4.18
CA TYR A 216 11.55 -4.58 -4.26
C TYR A 216 10.28 -4.14 -4.99
N CYS A 217 9.77 -5.03 -5.83
CA CYS A 217 8.42 -4.99 -6.34
C CYS A 217 7.65 -6.22 -5.85
N VAL A 218 6.34 -6.17 -5.89
CA VAL A 218 5.46 -7.27 -5.50
C VAL A 218 4.50 -7.59 -6.62
N ALA A 219 4.36 -8.85 -6.97
CA ALA A 219 3.30 -9.33 -7.85
C ALA A 219 2.34 -10.21 -7.06
N ILE A 220 1.07 -10.17 -7.46
CA ILE A 220 0.01 -10.99 -6.85
C ILE A 220 -0.65 -11.88 -7.90
N ALA A 221 -1.11 -13.06 -7.47
CA ALA A 221 -1.93 -13.95 -8.27
C ALA A 221 -3.19 -14.37 -7.50
N GLU A 222 -4.26 -14.71 -8.23
CA GLU A 222 -5.60 -14.97 -7.69
C GLU A 222 -5.63 -15.87 -6.46
N ASN A 223 -4.82 -16.92 -6.43
CA ASN A 223 -4.85 -17.97 -5.40
C ASN A 223 -4.06 -17.61 -4.14
N GLN A 224 -4.07 -16.34 -3.71
CA GLN A 224 -3.34 -15.83 -2.54
C GLN A 224 -1.80 -15.99 -2.68
N ILE A 225 -1.33 -15.99 -3.90
CA ILE A 225 0.10 -16.05 -4.19
C ILE A 225 0.65 -14.63 -4.22
N ILE A 226 1.78 -14.44 -3.58
CA ILE A 226 2.58 -13.22 -3.60
C ILE A 226 3.98 -13.56 -4.05
N ALA A 227 4.53 -12.79 -4.97
CA ALA A 227 5.92 -12.85 -5.37
C ALA A 227 6.63 -11.57 -4.96
N HIS A 228 7.72 -11.70 -4.23
CA HIS A 228 8.68 -10.63 -4.00
C HIS A 228 9.75 -10.67 -5.07
N ILE A 229 9.98 -9.55 -5.74
CA ILE A 229 10.94 -9.40 -6.82
C ILE A 229 12.00 -8.38 -6.37
N GLU A 230 13.20 -8.85 -6.06
CA GLU A 230 14.34 -7.96 -5.80
C GLU A 230 14.96 -7.54 -7.13
N LEU A 231 14.90 -6.25 -7.43
CA LEU A 231 15.46 -5.71 -8.66
C LEU A 231 16.98 -5.58 -8.55
N ASN A 232 17.70 -6.29 -9.40
CA ASN A 232 19.15 -6.19 -9.48
C ASN A 232 19.59 -5.59 -10.82
N PRO A 233 19.95 -4.28 -10.86
CA PRO A 233 20.31 -3.60 -12.10
C PRO A 233 21.68 -4.04 -12.68
N GLU A 234 22.48 -4.80 -11.94
CA GLU A 234 23.78 -5.31 -12.43
C GLU A 234 23.65 -6.71 -13.02
N ASP A 235 22.67 -7.50 -12.55
CA ASP A 235 22.43 -8.88 -13.00
C ASP A 235 20.93 -9.19 -12.94
N ILE A 236 20.24 -8.99 -14.06
CA ILE A 236 18.81 -9.27 -14.17
C ILE A 236 18.45 -10.73 -13.84
N SER A 237 19.37 -11.67 -14.11
CA SER A 237 19.15 -13.08 -13.81
C SER A 237 19.09 -13.39 -12.31
N ALA A 238 19.53 -12.48 -11.46
CA ALA A 238 19.41 -12.55 -10.01
C ALA A 238 18.03 -12.08 -9.50
N SER A 239 17.26 -11.35 -10.31
CA SER A 239 15.93 -10.83 -9.95
C SER A 239 14.84 -11.92 -10.04
N ILE A 240 15.10 -13.09 -9.50
CA ILE A 240 14.16 -14.22 -9.52
C ILE A 240 13.06 -13.98 -8.47
N PRO A 241 11.76 -14.08 -8.85
CA PRO A 241 10.68 -13.88 -7.90
C PRO A 241 10.67 -14.92 -6.79
N SER A 242 10.64 -14.46 -5.54
CA SER A 242 10.46 -15.29 -4.36
C SER A 242 8.96 -15.46 -4.10
N ILE A 243 8.42 -16.64 -4.41
CA ILE A 243 6.99 -16.92 -4.40
C ILE A 243 6.56 -17.52 -3.08
N SER A 244 5.54 -16.95 -2.47
CA SER A 244 4.92 -17.43 -1.24
C SER A 244 3.39 -17.49 -1.38
N ARG A 245 2.73 -18.23 -0.50
CA ARG A 245 1.28 -18.27 -0.44
C ARG A 245 0.82 -17.87 0.95
N LEU A 246 -0.10 -16.91 1.04
CA LEU A 246 -0.76 -16.57 2.28
C LEU A 246 -1.68 -17.72 2.70
N GLN A 247 -1.50 -18.20 3.94
CA GLN A 247 -2.27 -19.31 4.47
C GLN A 247 -3.49 -18.80 5.26
N ASN A 248 -4.53 -19.62 5.31
CA ASN A 248 -5.75 -19.38 6.10
C ASN A 248 -6.60 -18.17 5.67
N LEU A 249 -6.53 -17.80 4.41
CA LEU A 249 -7.42 -16.81 3.82
C LEU A 249 -8.31 -17.51 2.78
N ASP A 250 -9.64 -17.38 2.93
CA ASP A 250 -10.60 -17.80 1.90
C ASP A 250 -10.92 -16.60 0.98
N LEU A 251 -9.88 -16.04 0.37
CA LEU A 251 -9.92 -14.83 -0.43
C LEU A 251 -9.25 -15.08 -1.78
N TYR A 252 -9.67 -14.34 -2.81
CA TYR A 252 -8.99 -14.25 -4.10
C TYR A 252 -8.44 -12.83 -4.28
N PHE A 253 -7.21 -12.69 -4.69
CA PHE A 253 -6.60 -11.40 -4.99
C PHE A 253 -7.08 -10.92 -6.36
N VAL A 254 -7.49 -9.64 -6.43
CA VAL A 254 -8.06 -9.06 -7.66
C VAL A 254 -7.35 -7.78 -8.11
N GLY A 255 -6.55 -7.17 -7.26
CA GLY A 255 -5.77 -5.98 -7.58
C GLY A 255 -4.81 -5.62 -6.46
N ILE A 256 -3.80 -4.83 -6.75
CA ILE A 256 -2.81 -4.33 -5.82
C ILE A 256 -2.51 -2.88 -6.18
N GLU A 257 -2.33 -2.04 -5.16
CA GLU A 257 -2.05 -0.61 -5.28
C GLU A 257 -1.00 -0.20 -4.27
N ALA A 258 -0.04 0.64 -4.66
CA ALA A 258 0.94 1.20 -3.73
C ALA A 258 0.29 2.10 -2.68
N GLN A 259 0.90 2.11 -1.52
CA GLN A 259 0.66 3.06 -0.45
C GLN A 259 1.97 3.79 -0.10
N GLU A 260 1.89 4.75 0.78
CA GLU A 260 3.07 5.48 1.24
C GLU A 260 4.16 4.55 1.79
N GLY A 261 5.38 4.69 1.32
CA GLY A 261 6.53 3.87 1.71
C GLY A 261 6.54 2.48 1.06
N ASP A 262 7.00 1.48 1.80
CA ASP A 262 7.11 0.08 1.34
C ASP A 262 5.82 -0.73 1.56
N ARG A 263 4.65 -0.11 1.45
CA ARG A 263 3.35 -0.75 1.67
C ARG A 263 2.54 -0.84 0.40
N ALA A 264 1.82 -1.93 0.24
CA ALA A 264 0.84 -2.12 -0.82
C ALA A 264 -0.49 -2.61 -0.24
N ILE A 265 -1.60 -2.21 -0.84
CA ILE A 265 -2.94 -2.67 -0.49
C ILE A 265 -3.44 -3.63 -1.55
N ILE A 266 -3.78 -4.82 -1.14
CA ILE A 266 -4.30 -5.89 -2.00
C ILE A 266 -5.82 -5.94 -1.87
N ALA A 267 -6.52 -5.69 -2.95
CA ALA A 267 -7.97 -5.87 -3.04
C ALA A 267 -8.33 -7.34 -3.23
N THR A 268 -9.42 -7.79 -2.61
CA THR A 268 -9.79 -9.20 -2.57
C THR A 268 -11.27 -9.45 -2.90
N THR A 269 -11.56 -10.69 -3.23
CA THR A 269 -12.93 -11.23 -3.34
C THR A 269 -13.08 -12.45 -2.41
N PRO A 270 -14.03 -12.53 -1.45
CA PRO A 270 -15.01 -11.46 -1.12
C PRO A 270 -14.36 -10.14 -0.74
N THR A 271 -15.07 -9.05 -0.96
CA THR A 271 -14.58 -7.68 -0.79
C THR A 271 -13.97 -7.47 0.58
N SER A 272 -12.66 -7.30 0.62
CA SER A 272 -11.85 -6.88 1.76
C SER A 272 -10.53 -6.32 1.26
N LEU A 273 -9.71 -5.77 2.15
CA LEU A 273 -8.39 -5.25 1.82
C LEU A 273 -7.35 -5.84 2.76
N VAL A 274 -6.22 -6.21 2.20
CA VAL A 274 -5.05 -6.74 2.92
C VAL A 274 -3.88 -5.78 2.69
N GLU A 275 -3.27 -5.29 3.75
CA GLU A 275 -2.01 -4.55 3.66
C GLU A 275 -0.86 -5.54 3.60
N HIS A 276 0.06 -5.31 2.67
CA HIS A 276 1.30 -6.04 2.54
C HIS A 276 2.47 -5.09 2.74
N ASP A 277 3.24 -5.31 3.81
CA ASP A 277 4.50 -4.63 4.07
C ASP A 277 5.61 -5.37 3.32
N ILE A 278 6.16 -4.73 2.31
CA ILE A 278 7.16 -5.32 1.41
C ILE A 278 8.49 -5.51 2.13
N SER A 279 8.88 -4.54 2.96
CA SER A 279 10.14 -4.59 3.69
C SER A 279 10.17 -5.73 4.74
N LEU A 280 9.03 -6.01 5.36
CA LEU A 280 8.87 -7.08 6.36
C LEU A 280 8.39 -8.39 5.75
N ASN A 281 8.00 -8.41 4.46
CA ASN A 281 7.35 -9.54 3.80
C ASN A 281 6.16 -10.06 4.63
N GLY A 282 5.34 -9.16 5.14
CA GLY A 282 4.25 -9.46 6.03
C GLY A 282 2.92 -8.92 5.53
N SER A 283 1.85 -9.73 5.64
CA SER A 283 0.50 -9.32 5.24
C SER A 283 -0.42 -9.29 6.44
N TYR A 284 -1.25 -8.24 6.51
CA TYR A 284 -2.14 -7.97 7.63
C TYR A 284 -3.54 -7.64 7.12
N PRO A 285 -4.63 -8.07 7.80
CA PRO A 285 -5.97 -7.58 7.51
C PRO A 285 -6.01 -6.05 7.67
N TRP A 286 -6.34 -5.33 6.59
CA TRP A 286 -6.42 -3.88 6.62
C TRP A 286 -7.85 -3.40 6.77
N LEU A 287 -8.77 -3.97 5.98
CA LEU A 287 -10.21 -3.77 6.07
C LEU A 287 -10.92 -5.10 5.90
N GLU A 288 -11.61 -5.59 6.93
CA GLU A 288 -12.26 -6.89 6.90
C GLU A 288 -13.63 -6.83 6.22
N HIS A 289 -14.01 -7.93 5.56
CA HIS A 289 -15.32 -8.07 4.93
C HIS A 289 -16.49 -7.81 5.91
N SER A 290 -16.34 -8.15 7.18
CA SER A 290 -17.35 -7.90 8.21
C SER A 290 -17.68 -6.41 8.38
N ASP A 291 -16.70 -5.54 8.21
CA ASP A 291 -16.86 -4.10 8.40
C ASP A 291 -17.49 -3.43 7.16
N ILE A 292 -17.29 -4.03 5.99
CA ILE A 292 -17.86 -3.60 4.70
C ILE A 292 -19.31 -4.08 4.52
N LYS A 293 -19.68 -5.21 5.11
CA LYS A 293 -20.97 -5.89 4.91
C LYS A 293 -22.19 -4.99 5.14
N ASN A 294 -22.08 -4.04 6.04
CA ASN A 294 -23.17 -3.11 6.37
C ASN A 294 -23.34 -1.97 5.35
N LEU A 295 -22.44 -1.85 4.38
CA LEU A 295 -22.39 -0.74 3.41
C LEU A 295 -23.01 -1.12 2.06
N ASN A 296 -23.67 -2.27 1.94
CA ASN A 296 -24.19 -2.83 0.66
C ASN A 296 -23.10 -3.07 -0.41
N LEU A 297 -21.83 -3.12 -0.02
CA LEU A 297 -20.69 -3.37 -0.92
C LEU A 297 -20.49 -4.87 -1.23
N SER A 298 -21.32 -5.77 -0.70
CA SER A 298 -21.16 -7.22 -0.87
C SER A 298 -21.27 -7.69 -2.31
N SER A 299 -21.85 -6.87 -3.20
CA SER A 299 -21.99 -7.11 -4.63
C SER A 299 -21.14 -6.16 -5.49
N ASP A 300 -20.28 -5.37 -4.88
CA ASP A 300 -19.43 -4.42 -5.57
C ASP A 300 -17.95 -4.82 -5.44
N ARG A 301 -17.15 -4.43 -6.38
CA ARG A 301 -15.71 -4.73 -6.43
C ARG A 301 -14.92 -3.46 -6.15
N ILE A 302 -13.93 -3.52 -5.26
CA ILE A 302 -12.94 -2.46 -5.12
C ILE A 302 -12.04 -2.49 -6.36
N VAL A 303 -11.86 -1.34 -7.00
CA VAL A 303 -11.07 -1.18 -8.21
C VAL A 303 -9.86 -0.28 -8.03
N GLY A 304 -9.69 0.30 -6.84
CA GLY A 304 -8.48 1.03 -6.48
C GLY A 304 -8.60 1.73 -5.14
N THR A 305 -7.45 2.17 -4.64
CA THR A 305 -7.30 2.93 -3.40
C THR A 305 -6.24 4.01 -3.59
N TRP A 306 -6.31 5.09 -2.84
CA TRP A 306 -5.22 6.05 -2.79
C TRP A 306 -5.12 6.73 -1.43
N ALA A 307 -3.90 7.03 -1.02
CA ALA A 307 -3.61 7.72 0.23
C ALA A 307 -3.72 9.24 0.07
N THR A 308 -4.25 9.90 1.08
CA THR A 308 -4.22 11.37 1.25
C THR A 308 -3.42 11.79 2.48
N GLY A 309 -2.93 10.83 3.24
CA GLY A 309 -2.11 10.94 4.45
C GLY A 309 -1.72 9.57 4.93
N SER A 310 -0.91 9.49 5.98
CA SER A 310 -0.25 8.24 6.43
C SER A 310 -1.18 7.04 6.64
N ASP A 311 -2.43 7.23 7.05
CA ASP A 311 -3.39 6.15 7.26
C ASP A 311 -4.81 6.62 6.89
N SER A 312 -4.90 7.56 5.96
CA SER A 312 -6.17 8.10 5.47
C SER A 312 -6.14 8.26 3.96
N GLY A 313 -7.29 8.09 3.33
CA GLY A 313 -7.43 8.19 1.89
C GLY A 313 -8.79 7.72 1.43
N TRP A 314 -8.86 7.23 0.20
CA TRP A 314 -10.09 6.82 -0.43
C TRP A 314 -10.00 5.43 -1.04
N ILE A 315 -11.12 4.75 -1.06
CA ILE A 315 -11.36 3.49 -1.75
C ILE A 315 -12.41 3.77 -2.81
N VAL A 316 -12.19 3.29 -4.03
CA VAL A 316 -13.16 3.39 -5.13
C VAL A 316 -13.66 2.01 -5.55
N THR A 317 -14.95 1.93 -5.86
CA THR A 317 -15.59 0.68 -6.29
C THR A 317 -16.02 0.73 -7.75
N SER A 318 -16.25 -0.43 -8.35
CA SER A 318 -16.63 -0.54 -9.75
C SER A 318 -17.93 0.19 -10.08
N ARG A 319 -18.86 0.32 -9.13
CA ARG A 319 -20.10 1.08 -9.31
C ARG A 319 -19.97 2.59 -9.20
N GLY A 320 -18.78 3.08 -8.76
CA GLY A 320 -18.54 4.50 -8.56
C GLY A 320 -18.84 5.01 -7.15
N TYR A 321 -18.86 4.13 -6.14
CA TYR A 321 -18.85 4.58 -4.75
C TYR A 321 -17.42 4.84 -4.31
N LEU A 322 -17.23 5.95 -3.58
CA LEU A 322 -15.99 6.27 -2.88
C LEU A 322 -16.22 6.20 -1.37
N PHE A 323 -15.29 5.62 -0.66
CA PHE A 323 -15.30 5.54 0.79
C PHE A 323 -14.01 6.11 1.33
N GLN A 324 -14.14 7.09 2.22
CA GLN A 324 -12.98 7.60 2.94
C GLN A 324 -12.59 6.61 4.04
N TYR A 325 -11.34 6.15 4.03
CA TYR A 325 -10.78 5.40 5.14
C TYR A 325 -9.98 6.31 6.07
N VAL A 326 -10.04 6.00 7.35
CA VAL A 326 -9.34 6.72 8.41
C VAL A 326 -8.80 5.70 9.43
N PRO A 327 -7.74 6.05 10.19
CA PRO A 327 -7.25 5.17 11.24
C PRO A 327 -8.36 4.83 12.23
N THR A 328 -8.47 3.57 12.61
CA THR A 328 -9.37 3.21 13.70
C THR A 328 -8.86 3.78 15.03
N ALA A 329 -9.75 4.32 15.84
CA ALA A 329 -9.42 4.94 17.14
C ALA A 329 -8.78 3.98 18.17
N SER A 330 -8.47 2.73 17.78
CA SER A 330 -7.80 1.73 18.59
C SER A 330 -6.36 2.11 18.97
N ASP A 331 -5.72 3.03 18.28
CA ASP A 331 -4.39 3.51 18.65
C ASP A 331 -4.34 4.32 19.93
N SER A 332 -5.47 4.87 20.39
CA SER A 332 -5.54 5.44 21.75
C SER A 332 -5.44 4.37 22.85
N ALA A 333 -5.81 3.12 22.55
CA ALA A 333 -5.63 1.98 23.46
C ALA A 333 -4.14 1.56 23.54
N GLY A 334 -3.36 1.75 22.49
CA GLY A 334 -1.93 1.46 22.46
C GLY A 334 -1.13 2.32 23.44
N LEU A 335 -1.43 3.62 23.54
CA LEU A 335 -0.81 4.50 24.54
C LEU A 335 -1.22 4.12 25.97
N LEU A 336 -2.47 3.76 26.20
CA LEU A 336 -2.94 3.28 27.50
C LEU A 336 -2.31 1.92 27.86
N SER A 337 -2.18 1.00 26.91
CA SER A 337 -1.50 -0.29 27.10
C SER A 337 0.00 -0.11 27.38
N MET A 338 0.66 0.83 26.72
CA MET A 338 2.07 1.15 26.96
C MET A 338 2.28 1.74 28.37
N TRP A 339 1.37 2.61 28.84
CA TRP A 339 1.39 3.10 30.23
C TRP A 339 1.17 1.98 31.24
N ILE A 340 0.28 1.02 30.96
CA ILE A 340 0.05 -0.15 31.83
C ILE A 340 1.28 -1.05 31.88
N VAL A 341 1.92 -1.31 30.74
CA VAL A 341 3.16 -2.11 30.65
C VAL A 341 4.33 -1.48 31.40
N ILE A 342 4.40 -0.15 31.48
CA ILE A 342 5.43 0.56 32.22
C ILE A 342 5.04 0.76 33.69
N ALA A 343 3.79 1.12 33.98
CA ALA A 343 3.33 1.45 35.32
C ALA A 343 3.26 0.22 36.25
N ILE A 344 2.86 -0.94 35.73
CA ILE A 344 2.77 -2.17 36.56
C ILE A 344 4.14 -2.65 37.03
N PRO A 345 5.19 -2.80 36.20
CA PRO A 345 6.52 -3.17 36.68
C PRO A 345 7.13 -2.11 37.61
N ALA A 346 6.89 -0.81 37.34
CA ALA A 346 7.38 0.26 38.20
C ALA A 346 6.73 0.20 39.61
N ALA A 347 5.41 0.01 39.68
CA ALA A 347 4.68 -0.13 40.92
C ALA A 347 5.09 -1.39 41.70
N THR A 348 5.23 -2.55 41.02
CA THR A 348 5.71 -3.79 41.63
C THR A 348 7.16 -3.66 42.10
N GLY A 349 8.03 -3.02 41.33
CA GLY A 349 9.39 -2.74 41.75
C GLY A 349 9.48 -1.85 43.00
N LEU A 350 8.60 -0.84 43.09
CA LEU A 350 8.53 0.05 44.24
C LEU A 350 8.04 -0.71 45.49
N VAL A 351 7.02 -1.58 45.38
CA VAL A 351 6.53 -2.42 46.47
C VAL A 351 7.62 -3.39 46.98
N VAL A 352 8.34 -4.03 46.04
CA VAL A 352 9.46 -4.92 46.40
C VAL A 352 10.58 -4.15 47.12
N LEU A 353 10.94 -2.96 46.64
CA LEU A 353 11.91 -2.10 47.31
C LEU A 353 11.47 -1.70 48.73
N CYS A 354 10.18 -1.35 48.91
CA CYS A 354 9.62 -1.06 50.23
C CYS A 354 9.68 -2.28 51.17
N LEU A 355 9.33 -3.46 50.68
CA LEU A 355 9.39 -4.69 51.45
C LEU A 355 10.84 -5.05 51.83
N VAL A 356 11.78 -4.93 50.92
CA VAL A 356 13.20 -5.16 51.20
C VAL A 356 13.71 -4.13 52.21
N TYR A 357 13.30 -2.87 52.09
CA TYR A 357 13.66 -1.83 53.07
C TYR A 357 13.08 -2.16 54.44
N LEU A 358 11.81 -2.56 54.54
CA LEU A 358 11.16 -2.92 55.81
C LEU A 358 11.80 -4.16 56.46
N ALA A 359 12.20 -5.17 55.69
CA ALA A 359 12.85 -6.38 56.15
C ALA A 359 14.34 -6.23 56.44
N SER A 360 14.95 -5.13 56.00
CA SER A 360 16.39 -4.90 56.14
C SER A 360 16.85 -4.71 57.60
N PRO A 361 18.02 -5.23 57.97
CA PRO A 361 18.60 -4.99 59.28
C PRO A 361 18.78 -3.50 59.56
N THR A 362 18.65 -3.10 60.83
CA THR A 362 18.75 -1.69 61.27
C THR A 362 20.01 -0.97 60.74
N LYS A 363 21.12 -1.70 60.64
CA LYS A 363 22.39 -1.13 60.10
C LYS A 363 22.30 -0.73 58.61
N VAL A 364 21.48 -1.42 57.82
CA VAL A 364 21.26 -1.09 56.39
C VAL A 364 20.31 0.10 56.27
N LYS A 365 19.25 0.14 57.07
CA LYS A 365 18.32 1.28 57.15
C LYS A 365 19.02 2.56 57.55
N ASP A 366 19.89 2.47 58.55
CA ASP A 366 20.70 3.61 59.02
C ASP A 366 21.62 4.16 57.92
N LYS A 367 22.23 3.30 57.10
CA LYS A 367 23.05 3.72 55.96
C LYS A 367 22.25 4.39 54.83
N ILE A 368 21.01 3.91 54.58
CA ILE A 368 20.10 4.48 53.56
C ILE A 368 19.67 5.89 54.04
N ILE A 369 19.26 6.04 55.33
CA ILE A 369 18.85 7.32 55.90
C ILE A 369 20.05 8.32 55.87
N GLU A 370 21.26 7.86 56.10
CA GLU A 370 22.45 8.70 56.09
C GLU A 370 22.74 9.26 54.67
N ARG A 371 22.42 8.49 53.60
CA ARG A 371 22.64 8.90 52.20
C ARG A 371 21.49 9.68 51.60
N MET A 372 20.26 9.24 51.84
CA MET A 372 19.07 9.68 51.11
C MET A 372 17.98 10.29 52.01
N GLY A 373 18.11 10.19 53.35
CA GLY A 373 17.14 10.74 54.30
C GLY A 373 17.17 12.29 54.29
N ASN A 374 16.01 12.86 54.63
CA ASN A 374 15.90 14.30 54.87
C ASN A 374 16.63 14.73 56.15
N GLU A 375 16.76 16.03 56.41
CA GLU A 375 17.52 16.55 57.57
C GLU A 375 16.94 16.09 58.90
N ASP A 376 15.62 15.97 59.03
CA ASP A 376 14.96 15.53 60.27
C ASP A 376 15.26 14.06 60.58
N GLU A 377 15.21 13.19 59.55
CA GLU A 377 15.56 11.77 59.69
C GLU A 377 17.03 11.56 60.05
N LYS A 378 17.96 12.33 59.49
CA LYS A 378 19.37 12.30 59.81
C LYS A 378 19.63 12.76 61.26
N ASN A 379 18.94 13.81 61.67
CA ASN A 379 19.01 14.32 63.04
C ASN A 379 18.46 13.28 64.07
N ASP A 380 17.38 12.60 63.75
CA ASP A 380 16.84 11.54 64.61
C ASP A 380 17.79 10.32 64.69
N LEU A 381 18.42 9.95 63.56
CA LEU A 381 19.42 8.90 63.52
C LEU A 381 20.64 9.26 64.43
N ALA A 382 21.12 10.49 64.33
CA ALA A 382 22.21 11.00 65.16
C ALA A 382 21.85 10.97 66.66
N ARG A 383 20.59 11.36 67.03
CA ARG A 383 20.09 11.28 68.40
C ARG A 383 20.02 9.83 68.93
N ARG A 384 19.57 8.88 68.11
CA ARG A 384 19.54 7.45 68.44
C ARG A 384 20.94 6.89 68.70
N ARG A 385 21.91 7.21 67.83
CA ARG A 385 23.33 6.81 68.00
C ARG A 385 23.94 7.38 69.30
N ALA A 386 23.71 8.63 69.58
CA ALA A 386 24.17 9.27 70.83
C ALA A 386 23.56 8.60 72.10
N ARG A 387 22.27 8.24 72.10
CA ARG A 387 21.64 7.50 73.22
C ARG A 387 22.22 6.10 73.38
N GLN A 388 22.53 5.40 72.28
CA GLN A 388 23.13 4.06 72.34
C GLN A 388 24.61 4.12 72.87
N GLN A 389 25.36 5.12 72.52
CA GLN A 389 26.69 5.33 73.08
C GLN A 389 26.67 5.64 74.59
N ARG A 390 25.69 6.44 75.02
CA ARG A 390 25.51 6.71 76.48
C ARG A 390 25.11 5.47 77.28
N LYS A 391 24.41 4.48 76.73
CA LYS A 391 24.07 3.22 77.39
C LYS A 391 25.22 2.20 77.43
N ARG A 392 26.29 2.41 76.63
CA ARG A 392 27.48 1.52 76.58
C ARG A 392 28.63 2.02 77.47
N ARG A 393 28.55 3.24 78.02
CA ARG A 393 29.43 3.78 79.04
C ARG A 393 28.73 3.57 80.40
#